data_c160bb8ef933e250c689bd36e86b810a
#
_entry.id   c160bb8ef933e250c689bd36e86b810a
#
_cell.length_a   1.000
_cell.length_b   1.000
_cell.length_c   1.000
_cell.angle_alpha   90.00
_cell.angle_beta   90.00
_cell.angle_gamma   90.00
#
_symmetry.space_group_name_H-M   'P 1'
#
loop_
_entity.id
_entity.type
_entity.pdbx_description
1 polymer ?
#
loop_
_entity_poly.entity_id
_entity_poly.type
_entity_poly.pdbx_seq_one_letter_code
_entity_poly.pdbx_strand_id
1 'polypeptide(L)'
;TQGYSSAASDVYKRQDIYHAMTIPNTADFPAMEFLAVPFTHHSRIISKVKELQERYYYIRRCAQEHLSVEVLVKLINNNAFACQQQLPNNFSKTMLDAKEARKAVMMFKDEYALDFINVEEIGERDSEDVDERVVEQQIVQNIKRFIMTFGRDFAFIGNQYHLEVYGVEHFPDLLFFNRELNAMVCVELKTGSFKPGYLGQLMAYLRILDDHVKKPHENPTIGIVLCKEADKEYVEYVIQDYNKPMGVATYTTVSYTHLRAHETAAN
;
A
#
# COMPACT_ATOMS: atom_id res chain seq x y z
N THR A 1 8.79 -37.85 -38.89
CA THR A 1 8.48 -36.50 -39.40
C THR A 1 7.65 -35.64 -38.43
N GLN A 2 7.57 -35.99 -37.14
CA GLN A 2 6.82 -35.20 -36.14
C GLN A 2 7.67 -34.30 -35.22
N GLY A 3 9.01 -34.35 -35.34
CA GLY A 3 9.91 -33.63 -34.43
C GLY A 3 10.23 -32.17 -34.81
N TYR A 4 10.05 -31.76 -36.07
CA TYR A 4 10.41 -30.40 -36.54
C TYR A 4 9.31 -29.35 -36.37
N SER A 5 8.07 -29.75 -36.23
CA SER A 5 6.92 -28.85 -36.08
C SER A 5 6.86 -28.17 -34.70
N SER A 6 7.36 -28.82 -33.66
CA SER A 6 7.27 -28.31 -32.29
C SER A 6 8.31 -27.20 -32.04
N ALA A 7 9.56 -27.39 -32.48
CA ALA A 7 10.64 -26.41 -32.26
C ALA A 7 10.42 -25.10 -33.03
N ALA A 8 9.95 -25.18 -34.29
CA ALA A 8 9.61 -23.98 -35.06
C ALA A 8 8.42 -23.23 -34.46
N SER A 9 7.37 -23.95 -34.03
CA SER A 9 6.23 -23.36 -33.32
C SER A 9 6.64 -22.66 -32.02
N ASP A 10 7.62 -23.23 -31.32
CA ASP A 10 8.09 -22.62 -30.05
C ASP A 10 8.95 -21.36 -30.28
N VAL A 11 9.69 -21.29 -31.42
CA VAL A 11 10.45 -20.09 -31.82
C VAL A 11 9.48 -18.94 -32.17
N TYR A 12 8.44 -19.21 -32.99
CA TYR A 12 7.46 -18.20 -33.34
C TYR A 12 6.68 -17.70 -32.10
N LYS A 13 6.28 -18.62 -31.25
CA LYS A 13 5.60 -18.23 -29.99
C LYS A 13 6.51 -17.39 -29.06
N ARG A 14 7.82 -17.65 -29.05
CA ARG A 14 8.77 -16.81 -28.29
C ARG A 14 8.88 -15.40 -28.89
N GLN A 15 8.86 -15.27 -30.22
CA GLN A 15 8.86 -13.96 -30.87
C GLN A 15 7.59 -13.16 -30.56
N ASP A 16 6.42 -13.79 -30.61
CA ASP A 16 5.17 -13.14 -30.25
C ASP A 16 5.15 -12.70 -28.78
N ILE A 17 5.72 -13.52 -27.90
CA ILE A 17 5.88 -13.19 -26.48
C ILE A 17 6.82 -12.01 -26.31
N TYR A 18 7.95 -12.00 -27.02
CA TYR A 18 8.91 -10.89 -26.98
C TYR A 18 8.25 -9.59 -27.44
N HIS A 19 7.57 -9.60 -28.56
CA HIS A 19 6.83 -8.42 -29.05
C HIS A 19 5.74 -7.95 -28.09
N ALA A 20 5.00 -8.85 -27.48
CA ALA A 20 3.98 -8.50 -26.50
C ALA A 20 4.53 -7.86 -25.22
N MET A 21 5.83 -8.05 -24.92
CA MET A 21 6.47 -7.54 -23.70
C MET A 21 7.37 -6.31 -23.93
N THR A 22 7.87 -6.09 -25.15
CA THR A 22 8.88 -5.06 -25.43
C THR A 22 8.33 -3.73 -25.91
N ILE A 23 7.05 -3.64 -26.22
CA ILE A 23 6.43 -2.41 -26.71
C ILE A 23 5.49 -1.87 -25.63
N PRO A 24 5.60 -0.63 -25.14
CA PRO A 24 6.36 0.51 -25.66
C PRO A 24 7.56 0.98 -24.82
N ASN A 25 7.96 0.33 -23.73
CA ASN A 25 9.02 0.83 -22.84
C ASN A 25 10.15 -0.18 -22.66
N THR A 26 11.18 -0.06 -23.51
CA THR A 26 12.35 -0.96 -23.50
C THR A 26 13.32 -0.70 -22.33
N ALA A 27 13.24 0.46 -21.67
CA ALA A 27 14.18 0.83 -20.59
C ALA A 27 14.04 -0.08 -19.36
N ASP A 28 12.82 -0.55 -19.08
CA ASP A 28 12.53 -1.37 -17.89
C ASP A 28 12.42 -2.87 -18.18
N PHE A 29 12.65 -3.27 -19.43
CA PHE A 29 12.52 -4.67 -19.83
C PHE A 29 13.57 -5.55 -19.14
N PRO A 30 13.17 -6.58 -18.37
CA PRO A 30 14.09 -7.44 -17.63
C PRO A 30 14.68 -8.52 -18.54
N ALA A 31 15.59 -8.12 -19.45
CA ALA A 31 16.09 -8.98 -20.53
C ALA A 31 16.81 -10.23 -20.04
N MET A 32 17.59 -10.12 -18.98
CA MET A 32 18.35 -11.26 -18.43
C MET A 32 17.41 -12.26 -17.76
N GLU A 33 16.46 -11.78 -16.97
CA GLU A 33 15.46 -12.60 -16.30
C GLU A 33 14.51 -13.24 -17.33
N PHE A 34 14.12 -12.49 -18.36
CA PHE A 34 13.30 -13.02 -19.46
C PHE A 34 13.95 -14.22 -20.14
N LEU A 35 15.24 -14.17 -20.40
CA LEU A 35 15.98 -15.29 -21.01
C LEU A 35 16.15 -16.47 -20.06
N ALA A 36 16.21 -16.23 -18.76
CA ALA A 36 16.35 -17.26 -17.73
C ALA A 36 15.06 -18.04 -17.45
N VAL A 37 13.90 -17.47 -17.78
CA VAL A 37 12.58 -18.05 -17.48
C VAL A 37 12.12 -18.97 -18.62
N PRO A 38 11.62 -20.20 -18.33
CA PRO A 38 11.13 -21.12 -19.35
C PRO A 38 9.89 -20.59 -20.10
N PHE A 39 9.73 -21.00 -21.36
CA PHE A 39 8.62 -20.62 -22.23
C PHE A 39 7.22 -20.85 -21.59
N THR A 40 7.05 -21.96 -20.89
CA THR A 40 5.79 -22.29 -20.22
C THR A 40 5.35 -21.24 -19.21
N HIS A 41 6.29 -20.62 -18.48
CA HIS A 41 6.02 -19.52 -17.55
C HIS A 41 5.59 -18.27 -18.31
N HIS A 42 6.31 -17.87 -19.36
CA HIS A 42 5.92 -16.73 -20.20
C HIS A 42 4.51 -16.89 -20.77
N SER A 43 4.18 -18.08 -21.28
CA SER A 43 2.85 -18.38 -21.79
C SER A 43 1.76 -18.18 -20.71
N ARG A 44 2.03 -18.59 -19.47
CA ARG A 44 1.08 -18.39 -18.34
C ARG A 44 0.95 -16.93 -17.94
N ILE A 45 2.05 -16.20 -17.87
CA ILE A 45 2.07 -14.78 -17.57
C ILE A 45 1.23 -14.03 -18.60
N ILE A 46 1.50 -14.19 -19.89
CA ILE A 46 0.80 -13.46 -20.95
C ILE A 46 -0.70 -13.80 -21.00
N SER A 47 -1.06 -15.06 -20.80
CA SER A 47 -2.46 -15.47 -20.86
C SER A 47 -3.31 -14.91 -19.70
N LYS A 48 -2.70 -14.59 -18.57
CA LYS A 48 -3.41 -14.20 -17.33
C LYS A 48 -3.20 -12.74 -16.94
N VAL A 49 -2.10 -12.13 -17.35
CA VAL A 49 -1.68 -10.79 -16.94
C VAL A 49 -1.73 -9.85 -18.15
N LYS A 50 -2.42 -8.72 -18.04
CA LYS A 50 -2.56 -7.73 -19.12
C LYS A 50 -1.51 -6.63 -19.05
N GLU A 51 -1.26 -6.13 -17.84
CA GLU A 51 -0.39 -4.99 -17.62
C GLU A 51 1.09 -5.36 -17.75
N LEU A 52 1.86 -4.52 -18.44
CA LEU A 52 3.25 -4.80 -18.80
C LEU A 52 4.18 -4.86 -17.58
N GLN A 53 4.01 -3.93 -16.63
CA GLN A 53 4.80 -3.89 -15.39
C GLN A 53 4.54 -5.10 -14.50
N GLU A 54 3.30 -5.55 -14.45
CA GLU A 54 2.93 -6.77 -13.74
C GLU A 54 3.55 -8.02 -14.38
N ARG A 55 3.63 -8.08 -15.73
CA ARG A 55 4.35 -9.16 -16.44
C ARG A 55 5.83 -9.15 -16.07
N TYR A 56 6.48 -7.98 -16.04
CA TYR A 56 7.90 -7.85 -15.68
C TYR A 56 8.16 -8.30 -14.25
N TYR A 57 7.26 -8.00 -13.34
CA TYR A 57 7.31 -8.48 -11.96
C TYR A 57 7.36 -10.00 -11.89
N TYR A 58 6.40 -10.70 -12.50
CA TYR A 58 6.36 -12.15 -12.47
C TYR A 58 7.56 -12.79 -13.17
N ILE A 59 8.10 -12.17 -14.21
CA ILE A 59 9.34 -12.63 -14.88
C ILE A 59 10.52 -12.54 -13.92
N ARG A 60 10.75 -11.39 -13.30
CA ARG A 60 11.83 -11.20 -12.33
C ARG A 60 11.72 -12.21 -11.19
N ARG A 61 10.53 -12.37 -10.67
CA ARG A 61 10.27 -13.29 -9.57
C ARG A 61 10.50 -14.76 -9.95
N CYS A 62 10.06 -15.18 -11.13
CA CYS A 62 10.34 -16.52 -11.66
C CYS A 62 11.85 -16.80 -11.80
N ALA A 63 12.62 -15.81 -12.27
CA ALA A 63 14.06 -15.96 -12.45
C ALA A 63 14.81 -16.01 -11.11
N GLN A 64 14.42 -15.21 -10.14
CA GLN A 64 15.08 -15.10 -8.83
C GLN A 64 14.75 -16.27 -7.90
N GLU A 65 13.49 -16.66 -7.84
CA GLU A 65 12.98 -17.68 -6.92
C GLU A 65 12.90 -19.08 -7.56
N HIS A 66 13.23 -19.22 -8.84
CA HIS A 66 13.10 -20.48 -9.60
C HIS A 66 11.73 -21.15 -9.46
N LEU A 67 10.68 -20.36 -9.59
CA LEU A 67 9.29 -20.79 -9.35
C LEU A 67 8.88 -21.90 -10.32
N SER A 68 8.10 -22.87 -9.84
CA SER A 68 7.37 -23.79 -10.72
C SER A 68 6.17 -23.10 -11.38
N VAL A 69 5.69 -23.64 -12.50
CA VAL A 69 4.50 -23.11 -13.19
C VAL A 69 3.28 -23.07 -12.27
N GLU A 70 3.12 -24.06 -11.41
CA GLU A 70 1.99 -24.17 -10.48
C GLU A 70 2.06 -23.06 -9.41
N VAL A 71 3.23 -22.81 -8.86
CA VAL A 71 3.46 -21.72 -7.89
C VAL A 71 3.24 -20.37 -8.55
N LEU A 72 3.78 -20.15 -9.76
CA LEU A 72 3.54 -18.94 -10.54
C LEU A 72 2.04 -18.69 -10.75
N VAL A 73 1.29 -19.69 -11.18
CA VAL A 73 -0.17 -19.58 -11.41
C VAL A 73 -0.91 -19.24 -10.11
N LYS A 74 -0.52 -19.81 -8.97
CA LYS A 74 -1.09 -19.45 -7.66
C LYS A 74 -0.77 -17.98 -7.31
N LEU A 75 0.46 -17.52 -7.52
CA LEU A 75 0.84 -16.13 -7.28
C LEU A 75 0.04 -15.15 -8.16
N ILE A 76 -0.13 -15.44 -9.44
CA ILE A 76 -0.95 -14.63 -10.35
C ILE A 76 -2.41 -14.60 -9.88
N ASN A 77 -2.99 -15.76 -9.56
CA ASN A 77 -4.39 -15.84 -9.12
C ASN A 77 -4.62 -15.14 -7.77
N ASN A 78 -3.60 -15.08 -6.91
CA ASN A 78 -3.64 -14.34 -5.65
C ASN A 78 -3.23 -12.86 -5.81
N ASN A 79 -3.02 -12.41 -7.05
CA ASN A 79 -2.63 -11.03 -7.38
C ASN A 79 -1.37 -10.55 -6.62
N ALA A 80 -0.32 -11.39 -6.63
CA ALA A 80 0.91 -11.13 -5.89
C ALA A 80 1.61 -9.83 -6.33
N PHE A 81 1.38 -9.33 -7.55
CA PHE A 81 1.87 -8.03 -7.99
C PHE A 81 1.23 -6.88 -7.23
N ALA A 82 -0.10 -6.89 -7.07
CA ALA A 82 -0.78 -5.89 -6.26
C ALA A 82 -0.39 -5.98 -4.78
N CYS A 83 -0.04 -7.19 -4.31
CA CYS A 83 0.47 -7.41 -2.96
C CYS A 83 1.86 -6.81 -2.71
N GLN A 84 2.66 -6.51 -3.76
CA GLN A 84 3.96 -5.82 -3.60
C GLN A 84 3.82 -4.39 -3.08
N GLN A 85 2.74 -3.73 -3.50
CA GLN A 85 2.42 -2.34 -3.13
C GLN A 85 1.46 -2.30 -1.94
N GLN A 86 1.32 -3.42 -1.24
CA GLN A 86 0.46 -3.46 -0.05
C GLN A 86 1.23 -3.03 1.17
N LEU A 87 0.57 -2.24 2.00
CA LEU A 87 1.09 -1.90 3.30
C LEU A 87 1.34 -3.17 4.13
N PRO A 88 2.42 -3.23 4.92
CA PRO A 88 2.59 -4.24 5.94
C PRO A 88 1.38 -4.25 6.87
N ASN A 89 0.73 -5.40 7.05
CA ASN A 89 -0.52 -5.51 7.80
C ASN A 89 -0.71 -6.90 8.42
N ASN A 90 -1.66 -7.02 9.33
CA ASN A 90 -2.09 -8.27 9.95
C ASN A 90 -3.55 -8.64 9.63
N PHE A 91 -4.14 -8.07 8.59
CA PHE A 91 -5.57 -8.23 8.26
C PHE A 91 -5.98 -9.69 8.09
N SER A 92 -5.16 -10.50 7.41
CA SER A 92 -5.44 -11.92 7.18
C SER A 92 -5.55 -12.73 8.48
N LYS A 93 -4.88 -12.29 9.55
CA LYS A 93 -4.86 -12.94 10.85
C LYS A 93 -5.97 -12.46 11.78
N THR A 94 -6.34 -11.18 11.67
CA THR A 94 -7.18 -10.49 12.65
C THR A 94 -8.62 -10.29 12.20
N MET A 95 -8.89 -10.35 10.89
CA MET A 95 -10.24 -10.28 10.34
C MET A 95 -10.84 -11.68 10.20
N LEU A 96 -12.06 -11.86 10.70
CA LEU A 96 -12.73 -13.17 10.72
C LEU A 96 -13.10 -13.67 9.32
N ASP A 97 -13.46 -12.76 8.41
CA ASP A 97 -13.82 -13.10 7.04
C ASP A 97 -12.63 -12.88 6.11
N ALA A 98 -12.16 -13.96 5.49
CA ALA A 98 -11.05 -13.93 4.54
C ALA A 98 -11.35 -13.05 3.30
N LYS A 99 -12.61 -12.89 2.91
CA LYS A 99 -13.01 -12.00 1.82
C LYS A 99 -12.87 -10.53 2.22
N GLU A 100 -13.31 -10.18 3.43
CA GLU A 100 -13.16 -8.84 3.98
C GLU A 100 -11.66 -8.50 4.21
N ALA A 101 -10.87 -9.45 4.71
CA ALA A 101 -9.42 -9.27 4.83
C ALA A 101 -8.76 -8.96 3.47
N ARG A 102 -9.13 -9.68 2.40
CA ARG A 102 -8.64 -9.39 1.04
C ARG A 102 -9.08 -8.02 0.53
N LYS A 103 -10.32 -7.61 0.79
CA LYS A 103 -10.79 -6.27 0.44
C LYS A 103 -9.97 -5.19 1.17
N ALA A 104 -9.74 -5.35 2.48
CA ALA A 104 -8.94 -4.42 3.26
C ALA A 104 -7.51 -4.32 2.70
N VAL A 105 -6.87 -5.45 2.42
CA VAL A 105 -5.55 -5.48 1.79
C VAL A 105 -5.51 -4.70 0.47
N MET A 106 -6.56 -4.80 -0.37
CA MET A 106 -6.64 -4.11 -1.66
C MET A 106 -7.06 -2.64 -1.54
N MET A 107 -7.65 -2.24 -0.43
CA MET A 107 -8.14 -0.88 -0.20
C MET A 107 -7.03 0.08 0.19
N PHE A 108 -6.04 -0.40 0.95
CA PHE A 108 -4.96 0.43 1.49
C PHE A 108 -3.69 0.27 0.66
N LYS A 109 -3.01 1.39 0.41
CA LYS A 109 -1.71 1.46 -0.26
C LYS A 109 -0.58 1.41 0.77
N ASP A 110 0.58 0.95 0.35
CA ASP A 110 1.80 1.02 1.16
C ASP A 110 2.40 2.44 1.21
N GLU A 111 2.15 3.24 0.18
CA GLU A 111 2.62 4.62 0.09
C GLU A 111 1.54 5.57 -0.47
N TYR A 112 1.45 6.74 0.12
CA TYR A 112 0.52 7.80 -0.26
C TYR A 112 1.29 9.06 -0.67
N ALA A 113 1.07 9.55 -1.89
CA ALA A 113 1.58 10.84 -2.32
C ALA A 113 0.67 11.97 -1.78
N LEU A 114 1.15 12.71 -0.79
CA LEU A 114 0.46 13.84 -0.19
C LEU A 114 1.04 15.17 -0.75
N ASP A 115 0.86 15.38 -2.05
CA ASP A 115 1.40 16.50 -2.81
C ASP A 115 0.84 17.88 -2.42
N PHE A 116 -0.15 17.91 -1.56
CA PHE A 116 -0.75 19.13 -1.00
C PHE A 116 -0.17 19.53 0.36
N ILE A 117 0.73 18.72 0.94
CA ILE A 117 1.43 19.05 2.18
C ILE A 117 2.69 19.82 1.83
N ASN A 118 2.78 21.06 2.34
CA ASN A 118 3.96 21.89 2.20
C ASN A 118 4.96 21.63 3.32
N VAL A 119 6.08 21.01 2.99
CA VAL A 119 7.13 20.67 3.95
C VAL A 119 7.86 21.92 4.50
N GLU A 120 7.85 23.03 3.76
CA GLU A 120 8.47 24.28 4.20
C GLU A 120 7.75 24.90 5.42
N GLU A 121 6.45 24.59 5.59
CA GLU A 121 5.69 24.97 6.78
C GLU A 121 5.98 24.09 7.99
N ILE A 122 6.56 22.89 7.76
CA ILE A 122 7.01 21.95 8.77
C ILE A 122 8.43 22.33 9.26
N GLY A 123 8.81 23.58 9.24
CA GLY A 123 10.16 24.10 9.42
C GLY A 123 10.96 23.49 10.57
N GLU A 124 12.24 23.85 10.70
CA GLU A 124 13.22 23.47 11.72
C GLU A 124 12.70 23.70 13.17
N ARG A 125 11.76 22.85 13.61
CA ARG A 125 11.19 22.91 14.96
C ARG A 125 11.59 21.64 15.72
N ASP A 126 12.02 21.85 16.95
CA ASP A 126 12.64 20.83 17.83
C ASP A 126 11.69 19.75 18.37
N SER A 127 10.45 19.60 17.89
CA SER A 127 9.56 18.55 18.37
C SER A 127 8.74 17.87 17.27
N GLU A 128 8.83 16.54 17.20
CA GLU A 128 8.04 15.68 16.31
C GLU A 128 6.52 15.95 16.47
N ASP A 129 6.04 16.22 17.69
CA ASP A 129 4.63 16.48 17.99
C ASP A 129 4.07 17.76 17.34
N VAL A 130 4.89 18.81 17.19
CA VAL A 130 4.48 20.05 16.52
C VAL A 130 4.34 19.82 15.03
N ASP A 131 5.24 19.05 14.45
CA ASP A 131 5.23 18.72 13.03
C ASP A 131 4.03 17.80 12.68
N GLU A 132 3.67 16.87 13.55
CA GLU A 132 2.48 16.02 13.39
C GLU A 132 1.19 16.85 13.33
N ARG A 133 1.04 17.87 14.19
CA ARG A 133 -0.11 18.79 14.17
C ARG A 133 -0.17 19.63 12.89
N VAL A 134 0.96 20.06 12.37
CA VAL A 134 1.00 20.80 11.10
C VAL A 134 0.58 19.91 9.94
N VAL A 135 1.07 18.67 9.87
CA VAL A 135 0.66 17.69 8.85
C VAL A 135 -0.83 17.40 8.97
N GLU A 136 -1.33 17.15 10.15
CA GLU A 136 -2.75 16.94 10.41
C GLU A 136 -3.61 18.11 9.93
N GLN A 137 -3.26 19.34 10.30
CA GLN A 137 -3.99 20.55 9.88
C GLN A 137 -4.01 20.71 8.35
N GLN A 138 -2.91 20.45 7.67
CA GLN A 138 -2.86 20.52 6.20
C GLN A 138 -3.72 19.40 5.57
N ILE A 139 -3.76 18.21 6.15
CA ILE A 139 -4.66 17.14 5.70
C ILE A 139 -6.12 17.56 5.88
N VAL A 140 -6.49 18.11 7.03
CA VAL A 140 -7.86 18.55 7.31
C VAL A 140 -8.28 19.68 6.37
N GLN A 141 -7.42 20.66 6.14
CA GLN A 141 -7.67 21.75 5.18
C GLN A 141 -7.83 21.23 3.75
N ASN A 142 -7.15 20.16 3.40
CA ASN A 142 -7.21 19.52 2.09
C ASN A 142 -7.94 18.17 2.12
N ILE A 143 -8.87 17.97 3.04
CA ILE A 143 -9.50 16.66 3.30
C ILE A 143 -10.09 16.01 2.05
N LYS A 144 -10.62 16.82 1.12
CA LYS A 144 -11.11 16.30 -0.17
C LYS A 144 -10.00 15.61 -0.98
N ARG A 145 -8.79 16.23 -1.05
CA ARG A 145 -7.64 15.65 -1.76
C ARG A 145 -7.14 14.40 -1.05
N PHE A 146 -7.07 14.45 0.28
CA PHE A 146 -6.69 13.31 1.09
C PHE A 146 -7.62 12.11 0.87
N ILE A 147 -8.94 12.31 0.93
CA ILE A 147 -9.93 11.24 0.67
C ILE A 147 -9.78 10.69 -0.76
N MET A 148 -9.55 11.55 -1.76
CA MET A 148 -9.33 11.08 -3.14
C MET A 148 -8.05 10.25 -3.28
N THR A 149 -7.03 10.51 -2.47
CA THR A 149 -5.78 9.74 -2.44
C THR A 149 -5.98 8.40 -1.74
N PHE A 150 -6.74 8.38 -0.65
CA PHE A 150 -7.09 7.17 0.09
C PHE A 150 -8.03 6.25 -0.71
N GLY A 151 -9.09 6.79 -1.32
CA GLY A 151 -10.04 6.04 -2.12
C GLY A 151 -11.46 6.59 -2.05
N ARG A 152 -12.33 6.14 -2.97
CA ARG A 152 -13.70 6.68 -3.14
C ARG A 152 -14.68 6.31 -2.02
N ASP A 153 -14.40 5.24 -1.28
CA ASP A 153 -15.33 4.67 -0.30
C ASP A 153 -15.09 5.16 1.12
N PHE A 154 -14.22 6.18 1.29
CA PHE A 154 -13.95 6.79 2.58
C PHE A 154 -14.83 8.02 2.84
N ALA A 155 -15.45 8.05 4.01
CA ALA A 155 -16.14 9.21 4.56
C ALA A 155 -15.38 9.72 5.79
N PHE A 156 -15.08 11.02 5.84
CA PHE A 156 -14.41 11.64 6.98
C PHE A 156 -15.39 11.81 8.12
N ILE A 157 -15.04 11.31 9.32
CA ILE A 157 -15.81 11.48 10.55
C ILE A 157 -15.30 12.68 11.35
N GLY A 158 -13.97 12.79 11.52
CA GLY A 158 -13.37 13.89 12.26
C GLY A 158 -11.86 13.72 12.45
N ASN A 159 -11.26 14.79 12.97
CA ASN A 159 -9.88 14.78 13.46
C ASN A 159 -9.85 15.04 14.96
N GLN A 160 -8.77 14.61 15.63
CA GLN A 160 -8.64 14.68 17.10
C GLN A 160 -9.94 14.25 17.78
N TYR A 161 -10.43 13.06 17.36
CA TYR A 161 -11.73 12.58 17.81
C TYR A 161 -11.68 12.25 19.30
N HIS A 162 -12.44 13.00 20.11
CA HIS A 162 -12.41 12.85 21.56
C HIS A 162 -13.04 11.54 22.00
N LEU A 163 -12.25 10.72 22.67
CA LEU A 163 -12.68 9.48 23.33
C LEU A 163 -12.32 9.55 24.81
N GLU A 164 -13.25 9.21 25.67
CA GLU A 164 -13.02 9.15 27.11
C GLU A 164 -13.39 7.76 27.63
N VAL A 165 -12.47 7.12 28.34
CA VAL A 165 -12.68 5.82 28.98
C VAL A 165 -12.06 5.82 30.37
N TYR A 166 -12.88 5.58 31.39
CA TYR A 166 -12.49 5.58 32.79
C TYR A 166 -11.77 6.88 33.24
N GLY A 167 -12.19 8.04 32.69
CA GLY A 167 -11.57 9.34 32.99
C GLY A 167 -10.24 9.60 32.30
N VAL A 168 -9.84 8.75 31.36
CA VAL A 168 -8.66 8.95 30.50
C VAL A 168 -9.11 9.38 29.11
N GLU A 169 -8.62 10.54 28.68
CA GLU A 169 -8.91 11.10 27.38
C GLU A 169 -7.95 10.59 26.30
N HIS A 170 -8.48 10.34 25.12
CA HIS A 170 -7.74 9.89 23.94
C HIS A 170 -8.19 10.68 22.72
N PHE A 171 -7.25 10.98 21.81
CA PHE A 171 -7.50 11.81 20.64
C PHE A 171 -6.84 11.19 19.40
N PRO A 172 -7.47 10.20 18.73
CA PRO A 172 -7.00 9.72 17.42
C PRO A 172 -6.92 10.86 16.41
N ASP A 173 -5.83 10.91 15.64
CA ASP A 173 -5.57 12.03 14.72
C ASP A 173 -6.64 12.17 13.65
N LEU A 174 -6.94 11.10 12.92
CA LEU A 174 -7.99 11.11 11.89
C LEU A 174 -8.89 9.89 12.01
N LEU A 175 -10.19 10.11 11.92
CA LEU A 175 -11.18 9.04 11.91
C LEU A 175 -12.02 9.10 10.64
N PHE A 176 -12.12 7.97 9.94
CA PHE A 176 -12.92 7.76 8.74
C PHE A 176 -13.89 6.60 8.92
N PHE A 177 -14.87 6.53 8.03
CA PHE A 177 -15.69 5.34 7.81
C PHE A 177 -15.46 4.84 6.38
N ASN A 178 -15.13 3.57 6.23
CA ASN A 178 -15.05 2.94 4.91
C ASN A 178 -16.33 2.17 4.61
N ARG A 179 -17.02 2.58 3.55
CA ARG A 179 -18.33 2.07 3.17
C ARG A 179 -18.28 0.64 2.63
N GLU A 180 -17.23 0.30 1.89
CA GLU A 180 -17.07 -1.04 1.29
C GLU A 180 -16.69 -2.08 2.35
N LEU A 181 -15.87 -1.68 3.33
CA LEU A 181 -15.49 -2.53 4.46
C LEU A 181 -16.51 -2.49 5.60
N ASN A 182 -17.49 -1.57 5.55
CA ASN A 182 -18.45 -1.31 6.61
C ASN A 182 -17.77 -1.20 7.99
N ALA A 183 -16.69 -0.43 8.06
CA ALA A 183 -15.82 -0.32 9.24
C ALA A 183 -15.30 1.12 9.42
N MET A 184 -15.10 1.53 10.66
CA MET A 184 -14.29 2.71 10.95
C MET A 184 -12.83 2.45 10.60
N VAL A 185 -12.14 3.52 10.18
CA VAL A 185 -10.70 3.52 9.89
C VAL A 185 -10.06 4.64 10.70
N CYS A 186 -9.24 4.24 11.67
CA CYS A 186 -8.48 5.14 12.53
C CYS A 186 -7.07 5.31 11.93
N VAL A 187 -6.69 6.53 11.61
CA VAL A 187 -5.37 6.85 11.07
C VAL A 187 -4.59 7.64 12.11
N GLU A 188 -3.42 7.14 12.47
CA GLU A 188 -2.44 7.78 13.34
C GLU A 188 -1.30 8.33 12.48
N LEU A 189 -1.05 9.62 12.58
CA LEU A 189 -0.03 10.33 11.79
C LEU A 189 1.29 10.39 12.54
N LYS A 190 2.38 10.18 11.82
CA LYS A 190 3.74 10.32 12.35
C LYS A 190 4.65 10.99 11.33
N THR A 191 5.40 11.99 11.75
CA THR A 191 6.30 12.76 10.86
C THR A 191 7.69 12.14 10.74
N GLY A 192 8.01 11.16 11.58
CA GLY A 192 9.27 10.41 11.57
C GLY A 192 9.15 9.00 11.00
N SER A 193 10.20 8.21 11.26
CA SER A 193 10.24 6.80 10.93
C SER A 193 9.36 5.97 11.88
N PHE A 194 8.86 4.85 11.39
CA PHE A 194 8.04 3.92 12.17
C PHE A 194 8.72 3.49 13.48
N LYS A 195 7.94 3.49 14.57
CA LYS A 195 8.33 2.95 15.90
C LYS A 195 7.27 1.95 16.38
N PRO A 196 7.64 0.77 16.93
CA PRO A 196 6.68 -0.24 17.39
C PRO A 196 5.65 0.27 18.39
N GLY A 197 6.01 1.26 19.21
CA GLY A 197 5.11 1.90 20.17
C GLY A 197 3.85 2.51 19.56
N TYR A 198 3.89 2.92 18.28
CA TYR A 198 2.75 3.47 17.56
C TYR A 198 1.62 2.44 17.39
N LEU A 199 1.98 1.16 17.18
CA LEU A 199 0.99 0.09 17.11
C LEU A 199 0.28 -0.14 18.45
N GLY A 200 1.01 0.02 19.56
CA GLY A 200 0.42 -0.07 20.91
C GLY A 200 -0.60 1.03 21.19
N GLN A 201 -0.27 2.26 20.82
CA GLN A 201 -1.18 3.42 20.91
C GLN A 201 -2.41 3.20 20.01
N LEU A 202 -2.20 2.85 18.75
CA LEU A 202 -3.26 2.60 17.80
C LEU A 202 -4.19 1.47 18.27
N MET A 203 -3.63 0.36 18.80
CA MET A 203 -4.43 -0.74 19.34
C MET A 203 -5.37 -0.30 20.47
N ALA A 204 -4.93 0.60 21.34
CA ALA A 204 -5.80 1.15 22.39
C ALA A 204 -6.98 1.93 21.78
N TYR A 205 -6.72 2.76 20.77
CA TYR A 205 -7.77 3.48 20.06
C TYR A 205 -8.77 2.55 19.37
N LEU A 206 -8.29 1.51 18.67
CA LEU A 206 -9.16 0.55 18.01
C LEU A 206 -10.07 -0.17 19.00
N ARG A 207 -9.53 -0.53 20.17
CA ARG A 207 -10.33 -1.15 21.22
C ARG A 207 -11.41 -0.22 21.73
N ILE A 208 -11.07 1.02 22.04
CA ILE A 208 -12.02 2.02 22.54
C ILE A 208 -13.12 2.28 21.49
N LEU A 209 -12.74 2.46 20.24
CA LEU A 209 -13.69 2.65 19.14
C LEU A 209 -14.65 1.46 18.99
N ASP A 210 -14.13 0.24 19.04
CA ASP A 210 -14.97 -0.96 18.94
C ASP A 210 -15.91 -1.15 20.12
N ASP A 211 -15.46 -0.82 21.34
CA ASP A 211 -16.25 -1.04 22.56
C ASP A 211 -17.29 0.08 22.81
N HIS A 212 -17.01 1.33 22.38
CA HIS A 212 -17.82 2.50 22.78
C HIS A 212 -18.45 3.27 21.62
N VAL A 213 -17.91 3.17 20.39
CA VAL A 213 -18.38 3.98 19.25
C VAL A 213 -19.01 3.14 18.15
N LYS A 214 -18.41 1.99 17.84
CA LYS A 214 -18.82 1.09 16.80
C LYS A 214 -20.27 0.62 16.96
N LYS A 215 -21.04 0.61 15.87
CA LYS A 215 -22.40 0.06 15.86
C LYS A 215 -22.39 -1.48 15.72
N PRO A 216 -23.45 -2.18 16.21
CA PRO A 216 -23.50 -3.65 16.17
C PRO A 216 -23.39 -4.28 14.78
N HIS A 217 -23.77 -3.55 13.72
CA HIS A 217 -23.75 -4.00 12.34
C HIS A 217 -22.44 -3.67 11.61
N GLU A 218 -21.54 -2.93 12.25
CA GLU A 218 -20.26 -2.54 11.68
C GLU A 218 -19.18 -3.59 11.98
N ASN A 219 -18.25 -3.74 11.06
CA ASN A 219 -17.09 -4.59 11.24
C ASN A 219 -16.09 -3.96 12.23
N PRO A 220 -15.14 -4.74 12.77
CA PRO A 220 -14.10 -4.21 13.63
C PRO A 220 -13.33 -3.04 12.99
N THR A 221 -13.02 -2.03 13.80
CA THR A 221 -12.27 -0.85 13.37
C THR A 221 -10.89 -1.22 12.87
N ILE A 222 -10.47 -0.65 11.76
CA ILE A 222 -9.15 -0.86 11.14
C ILE A 222 -8.25 0.31 11.50
N GLY A 223 -7.00 0.01 11.89
CA GLY A 223 -6.00 1.01 12.23
C GLY A 223 -4.93 1.13 11.15
N ILE A 224 -4.53 2.36 10.83
CA ILE A 224 -3.42 2.66 9.92
C ILE A 224 -2.47 3.63 10.61
N VAL A 225 -1.21 3.23 10.78
CA VAL A 225 -0.13 4.19 11.07
C VAL A 225 0.35 4.75 9.73
N LEU A 226 0.33 6.06 9.60
CA LEU A 226 0.82 6.77 8.42
C LEU A 226 2.07 7.56 8.80
N CYS A 227 3.26 7.11 8.39
CA CYS A 227 4.55 7.66 8.76
C CYS A 227 5.40 8.01 7.53
N LYS A 228 6.51 8.74 7.73
CA LYS A 228 7.39 9.15 6.63
C LYS A 228 8.18 7.96 6.07
N GLU A 229 8.65 7.09 6.95
CA GLU A 229 9.53 5.98 6.60
C GLU A 229 9.17 4.74 7.42
N ALA A 230 9.22 3.57 6.80
CA ALA A 230 9.05 2.30 7.47
C ALA A 230 9.85 1.21 6.74
N ASP A 231 10.54 0.38 7.51
CA ASP A 231 11.10 -0.88 7.01
C ASP A 231 9.97 -1.92 6.95
N LYS A 232 9.64 -2.38 5.77
CA LYS A 232 8.52 -3.29 5.51
C LYS A 232 8.65 -4.61 6.25
N GLU A 233 9.83 -5.24 6.18
CA GLU A 233 10.09 -6.54 6.78
C GLU A 233 10.00 -6.45 8.31
N TYR A 234 10.56 -5.39 8.87
CA TYR A 234 10.48 -5.13 10.30
C TYR A 234 9.03 -4.88 10.77
N VAL A 235 8.27 -4.08 10.03
CA VAL A 235 6.85 -3.85 10.35
C VAL A 235 6.04 -5.15 10.26
N GLU A 236 6.24 -5.94 9.20
CA GLU A 236 5.56 -7.23 9.04
C GLU A 236 5.84 -8.18 10.20
N TYR A 237 7.08 -8.17 10.71
CA TYR A 237 7.44 -8.97 11.87
C TYR A 237 6.72 -8.51 13.16
N VAL A 238 6.79 -7.20 13.46
CA VAL A 238 6.27 -6.65 14.72
C VAL A 238 4.74 -6.64 14.76
N ILE A 239 4.06 -6.35 13.64
CA ILE A 239 2.60 -6.20 13.60
C ILE A 239 1.84 -7.50 13.87
N GLN A 240 2.51 -8.65 13.71
CA GLN A 240 1.89 -9.97 13.93
C GLN A 240 1.53 -10.23 15.39
N ASP A 241 2.10 -9.53 16.34
CA ASP A 241 1.81 -9.70 17.78
C ASP A 241 0.48 -9.04 18.18
N TYR A 242 -0.09 -8.23 17.32
CA TYR A 242 -1.33 -7.50 17.59
C TYR A 242 -2.57 -8.25 17.09
N ASN A 243 -3.67 -8.14 17.87
CA ASN A 243 -4.92 -8.88 17.64
C ASN A 243 -6.06 -8.03 17.05
N LYS A 244 -5.80 -6.77 16.71
CA LYS A 244 -6.72 -5.89 15.98
C LYS A 244 -6.20 -5.68 14.55
N PRO A 245 -7.10 -5.45 13.57
CA PRO A 245 -6.68 -5.24 12.18
C PRO A 245 -5.93 -3.91 12.04
N MET A 246 -4.65 -3.99 11.74
CA MET A 246 -3.76 -2.84 11.60
C MET A 246 -2.84 -2.96 10.39
N GLY A 247 -2.42 -1.81 9.88
CA GLY A 247 -1.40 -1.68 8.85
C GLY A 247 -0.54 -0.44 9.04
N VAL A 248 0.61 -0.44 8.37
CA VAL A 248 1.54 0.70 8.36
C VAL A 248 1.78 1.13 6.93
N ALA A 249 1.50 2.38 6.63
CA ALA A 249 1.74 3.00 5.34
C ALA A 249 2.75 4.13 5.47
N THR A 250 3.43 4.43 4.37
CA THR A 250 4.28 5.61 4.28
C THR A 250 3.62 6.73 3.47
N TYR A 251 4.12 7.93 3.61
CA TYR A 251 3.72 9.05 2.76
C TYR A 251 4.90 9.87 2.28
N THR A 252 4.75 10.40 1.07
CA THR A 252 5.68 11.37 0.49
C THR A 252 5.02 12.74 0.39
N THR A 253 5.81 13.78 0.55
CA THR A 253 5.40 15.19 0.43
C THR A 253 6.26 15.88 -0.61
N VAL A 254 5.79 16.98 -1.21
CA VAL A 254 6.58 17.77 -2.15
C VAL A 254 7.26 18.93 -1.45
N SER A 255 8.53 19.15 -1.79
CA SER A 255 9.24 20.40 -1.46
C SER A 255 9.20 21.32 -2.67
N TYR A 256 8.69 22.55 -2.52
CA TYR A 256 8.59 23.53 -3.59
C TYR A 256 9.91 24.25 -3.93
N THR A 257 11.01 23.95 -3.22
CA THR A 257 12.33 24.57 -3.46
C THR A 257 12.86 24.35 -4.88
N HIS A 258 12.46 23.26 -5.56
CA HIS A 258 12.91 22.99 -6.93
C HIS A 258 12.17 23.76 -8.03
N LEU A 259 10.97 24.28 -7.78
CA LEU A 259 10.19 24.99 -8.80
C LEU A 259 10.65 26.43 -8.98
N ARG A 260 11.15 27.09 -7.95
CA ARG A 260 11.70 28.48 -8.06
C ARG A 260 13.04 28.57 -8.79
N ALA A 261 13.83 27.50 -8.81
CA ALA A 261 15.11 27.49 -9.50
C ALA A 261 14.98 27.49 -11.04
N HIS A 262 13.85 27.08 -11.59
CA HIS A 262 13.61 27.09 -13.04
C HIS A 262 13.00 28.39 -13.55
N GLU A 263 12.30 29.16 -12.72
CA GLU A 263 11.75 30.47 -13.12
C GLU A 263 12.78 31.60 -13.10
N THR A 264 13.82 31.50 -12.28
CA THR A 264 14.91 32.54 -12.23
C THR A 264 15.99 32.34 -13.31
N ALA A 265 16.01 31.24 -14.03
CA ALA A 265 16.95 30.98 -15.12
C ALA A 265 16.39 31.35 -16.51
N ALA A 266 15.16 31.86 -16.60
CA ALA A 266 14.48 32.21 -17.85
C ALA A 266 14.18 33.72 -18.01
N ASN A 267 14.81 34.60 -17.19
CA ASN A 267 14.76 36.05 -17.36
C ASN A 267 16.17 36.63 -17.57
#